data_1458d1015429defceda856a6dda3126c
#
_entry.id   1458d1015429defceda856a6dda3126c
#
_cell.length_a   1.000
_cell.length_b   1.000
_cell.length_c   1.000
_cell.angle_alpha   90.00
_cell.angle_beta   90.00
_cell.angle_gamma   90.00
#
_symmetry.space_group_name_H-M   'P 1'
#
loop_
_entity.id
_entity.type
_entity.pdbx_description
1 polymer ?
#
loop_
_entity_poly.entity_id
_entity_poly.type
_entity_poly.pdbx_seq_one_letter_code
_entity_poly.pdbx_strand_id
1 'polypeptide(L)'
;MSHTKTYKVKGMHCASCAGIIEKTLKKVEGVQSVEANYGTETAKIVFDEDKTTYHHLSQKIEPLGYSLMVTGVDEISMAVDEHAQHLGLSQSKKEKLAELAAMKSKVVSVIPLAILSIFVMGWEIFVQFHIAAVIPYVWKEFFHHLLPLMATYTLFVVGKPYLLGFYRFLRYGKANMDTLIGIGTSVAYVYSFIVTAFEETLQPFINVEHTYYDVTIVVIAFITLGKY
;
A
#
# COMPACT_ATOMS: atom_id res chain seq x y z
N MET A 1 24.12 8.19 28.48
CA MET A 1 23.36 7.15 29.22
C MET A 1 22.33 6.49 28.29
N SER A 2 22.19 5.15 28.37
CA SER A 2 21.21 4.45 27.50
C SER A 2 19.80 4.58 28.11
N HIS A 3 18.87 5.07 27.30
CA HIS A 3 17.45 5.18 27.65
C HIS A 3 16.61 4.21 26.83
N THR A 4 15.60 3.62 27.46
CA THR A 4 14.64 2.74 26.79
C THR A 4 13.34 3.49 26.61
N LYS A 5 12.91 3.71 25.37
CA LYS A 5 11.62 4.37 25.05
C LYS A 5 10.81 3.53 24.09
N THR A 6 9.49 3.56 24.27
CA THR A 6 8.54 2.88 23.36
C THR A 6 7.75 3.93 22.61
N TYR A 7 7.81 3.87 21.30
CA TYR A 7 7.11 4.79 20.40
C TYR A 7 6.00 4.06 19.64
N LYS A 8 4.89 4.74 19.36
CA LYS A 8 3.96 4.28 18.33
C LYS A 8 4.57 4.49 16.96
N VAL A 9 4.30 3.56 16.04
CA VAL A 9 4.81 3.63 14.68
C VAL A 9 3.65 3.63 13.70
N LYS A 10 3.54 4.69 12.93
CA LYS A 10 2.57 4.79 11.82
C LYS A 10 3.16 4.16 10.55
N GLY A 11 2.31 3.51 9.74
CA GLY A 11 2.69 2.94 8.45
C GLY A 11 3.10 1.46 8.49
N MET A 12 3.06 0.79 9.66
CA MET A 12 3.25 -0.67 9.73
C MET A 12 1.95 -1.40 9.37
N HIS A 13 2.04 -2.33 8.42
CA HIS A 13 0.90 -3.14 7.99
C HIS A 13 1.18 -4.64 8.01
N CYS A 14 2.43 -5.05 8.29
CA CYS A 14 2.84 -6.46 8.30
C CYS A 14 4.14 -6.66 9.09
N ALA A 15 4.46 -7.92 9.38
CA ALA A 15 5.69 -8.29 10.11
C ALA A 15 6.98 -7.86 9.38
N SER A 16 7.00 -7.87 8.04
CA SER A 16 8.17 -7.40 7.28
C SER A 16 8.44 -5.90 7.46
N CYS A 17 7.40 -5.10 7.71
CA CYS A 17 7.54 -3.69 8.03
C CYS A 17 8.28 -3.49 9.37
N ALA A 18 7.95 -4.27 10.40
CA ALA A 18 8.66 -4.27 11.67
C ALA A 18 10.15 -4.60 11.49
N GLY A 19 10.47 -5.66 10.73
CA GLY A 19 11.85 -6.03 10.43
C GLY A 19 12.64 -4.97 9.65
N ILE A 20 11.99 -4.22 8.77
CA ILE A 20 12.63 -3.09 8.05
C ILE A 20 12.97 -1.97 9.02
N ILE A 21 12.06 -1.61 9.93
CA ILE A 21 12.27 -0.58 10.96
C ILE A 21 13.43 -0.97 11.87
N GLU A 22 13.43 -2.20 12.40
CA GLU A 22 14.50 -2.70 13.26
C GLU A 22 15.87 -2.64 12.56
N LYS A 23 15.96 -3.20 11.34
CA LYS A 23 17.21 -3.20 10.55
C LYS A 23 17.70 -1.81 10.18
N THR A 24 16.78 -0.86 10.03
CA THR A 24 17.13 0.51 9.66
C THR A 24 17.61 1.29 10.88
N LEU A 25 16.88 1.21 11.99
CA LEU A 25 17.23 1.94 13.20
C LEU A 25 18.45 1.38 13.93
N LYS A 26 18.69 0.05 13.88
CA LYS A 26 19.92 -0.58 14.41
C LYS A 26 21.20 -0.06 13.77
N LYS A 27 21.13 0.55 12.59
CA LYS A 27 22.30 1.15 11.90
C LYS A 27 22.58 2.59 12.33
N VAL A 28 21.69 3.18 13.12
CA VAL A 28 21.87 4.55 13.60
C VAL A 28 22.85 4.55 14.78
N GLU A 29 23.83 5.44 14.73
CA GLU A 29 24.79 5.58 15.81
C GLU A 29 24.10 5.95 17.13
N GLY A 30 24.49 5.28 18.20
CA GLY A 30 23.86 5.45 19.52
C GLY A 30 22.69 4.54 19.80
N VAL A 31 22.17 3.78 18.81
CA VAL A 31 21.11 2.78 19.00
C VAL A 31 21.72 1.44 19.40
N GLN A 32 21.27 0.91 20.54
CA GLN A 32 21.74 -0.38 21.07
C GLN A 32 20.81 -1.53 20.65
N SER A 33 19.50 -1.37 20.80
CA SER A 33 18.52 -2.36 20.39
C SER A 33 17.22 -1.73 19.91
N VAL A 34 16.53 -2.44 19.02
CA VAL A 34 15.21 -2.06 18.50
C VAL A 34 14.37 -3.30 18.41
N GLU A 35 13.18 -3.26 18.99
CA GLU A 35 12.15 -4.28 18.91
C GLU A 35 10.86 -3.63 18.40
N ALA A 36 10.45 -3.98 17.19
CA ALA A 36 9.23 -3.47 16.59
C ALA A 36 8.15 -4.56 16.54
N ASN A 37 6.94 -4.19 16.89
CA ASN A 37 5.79 -5.09 16.86
C ASN A 37 4.66 -4.46 16.03
N TYR A 38 4.30 -5.12 14.93
CA TYR A 38 3.26 -4.62 14.04
C TYR A 38 1.85 -4.78 14.62
N GLY A 39 1.61 -5.81 15.47
CA GLY A 39 0.30 -6.05 16.08
C GLY A 39 -0.10 -4.97 17.11
N THR A 40 0.88 -4.40 17.79
CA THR A 40 0.68 -3.28 18.74
C THR A 40 1.01 -1.92 18.10
N GLU A 41 1.54 -1.92 16.87
CA GLU A 41 2.03 -0.72 16.18
C GLU A 41 3.07 0.06 16.99
N THR A 42 3.97 -0.65 17.70
CA THR A 42 4.97 -0.03 18.57
C THR A 42 6.39 -0.44 18.22
N ALA A 43 7.35 0.42 18.51
CA ALA A 43 8.78 0.13 18.49
C ALA A 43 9.40 0.53 19.84
N LYS A 44 10.01 -0.44 20.52
CA LYS A 44 10.82 -0.24 21.72
C LYS A 44 12.27 -0.05 21.29
N ILE A 45 12.84 1.11 21.62
CA ILE A 45 14.18 1.50 21.17
C ILE A 45 15.03 1.80 22.41
N VAL A 46 16.21 1.17 22.47
CA VAL A 46 17.24 1.48 23.46
C VAL A 46 18.35 2.26 22.75
N PHE A 47 18.53 3.49 23.15
CA PHE A 47 19.51 4.39 22.52
C PHE A 47 20.15 5.35 23.52
N ASP A 48 21.26 5.93 23.13
CA ASP A 48 21.99 6.94 23.87
C ASP A 48 21.56 8.33 23.43
N GLU A 49 20.92 9.10 24.33
CA GLU A 49 20.39 10.44 24.03
C GLU A 49 21.51 11.45 23.72
N ASP A 50 22.75 11.21 24.18
CA ASP A 50 23.91 12.05 23.87
C ASP A 50 24.35 11.90 22.39
N LYS A 51 24.00 10.76 21.75
CA LYS A 51 24.40 10.44 20.36
C LYS A 51 23.29 10.57 19.35
N THR A 52 22.06 10.28 19.72
CA THR A 52 20.92 10.34 18.79
C THR A 52 19.64 10.81 19.49
N THR A 53 18.79 11.46 18.73
CA THR A 53 17.53 12.01 19.23
C THR A 53 16.34 11.32 18.57
N TYR A 54 15.16 11.41 19.21
CA TYR A 54 13.89 10.98 18.62
C TYR A 54 13.70 11.49 17.17
N HIS A 55 14.00 12.76 16.95
CA HIS A 55 13.82 13.39 15.63
C HIS A 55 14.70 12.74 14.58
N HIS A 56 15.95 12.45 14.90
CA HIS A 56 16.88 11.76 14.01
C HIS A 56 16.44 10.33 13.71
N LEU A 57 15.95 9.59 14.72
CA LEU A 57 15.39 8.25 14.53
C LEU A 57 14.17 8.26 13.61
N SER A 58 13.22 9.20 13.81
CA SER A 58 12.04 9.34 12.97
C SER A 58 12.40 9.68 11.52
N GLN A 59 13.32 10.63 11.32
CA GLN A 59 13.81 11.04 10.01
C GLN A 59 14.46 9.90 9.20
N LYS A 60 15.06 8.90 9.87
CA LYS A 60 15.68 7.75 9.20
C LYS A 60 14.67 6.76 8.59
N ILE A 61 13.48 6.65 9.17
CA ILE A 61 12.45 5.72 8.69
C ILE A 61 11.36 6.42 7.87
N GLU A 62 11.27 7.74 7.92
CA GLU A 62 10.29 8.53 7.18
C GLU A 62 10.36 8.30 5.64
N PRO A 63 11.54 8.27 5.00
CA PRO A 63 11.65 7.97 3.58
C PRO A 63 11.10 6.59 3.19
N LEU A 64 11.10 5.64 4.15
CA LEU A 64 10.55 4.29 3.97
C LEU A 64 9.04 4.25 4.17
N GLY A 65 8.43 5.37 4.61
CA GLY A 65 6.99 5.52 4.83
C GLY A 65 6.53 5.20 6.24
N TYR A 66 7.45 5.18 7.19
CA TYR A 66 7.15 4.98 8.60
C TYR A 66 7.42 6.27 9.38
N SER A 67 6.68 6.50 10.46
CA SER A 67 6.96 7.61 11.38
C SER A 67 6.82 7.15 12.81
N LEU A 68 7.73 7.61 13.69
CA LEU A 68 7.60 7.44 15.11
C LEU A 68 6.63 8.49 15.66
N MET A 69 5.84 8.12 16.64
CA MET A 69 4.92 9.01 17.36
C MET A 69 5.17 8.85 18.86
N VAL A 70 5.35 9.96 19.56
CA VAL A 70 5.50 9.96 21.02
C VAL A 70 4.15 9.61 21.64
N THR A 71 4.12 8.59 22.51
CA THR A 71 2.92 8.28 23.28
C THR A 71 2.91 9.18 24.52
N GLY A 72 1.85 9.93 24.71
CA GLY A 72 1.70 11.06 25.63
C GLY A 72 1.97 10.88 27.13
N VAL A 73 2.86 9.96 27.52
CA VAL A 73 3.38 9.87 28.89
C VAL A 73 4.75 10.56 29.00
N ASP A 74 5.46 10.70 27.88
CA ASP A 74 6.79 11.34 27.83
C ASP A 74 6.74 12.84 27.45
N GLU A 75 5.56 13.38 27.07
CA GLU A 75 5.37 14.80 26.73
C GLU A 75 5.48 15.73 27.97
N ILE A 76 5.42 15.21 29.20
CA ILE A 76 5.45 16.02 30.43
C ILE A 76 6.83 16.61 30.65
N SER A 77 7.89 16.13 30.02
CA SER A 77 9.25 16.61 30.24
C SER A 77 9.80 17.56 29.15
N MET A 78 9.12 17.75 28.01
CA MET A 78 9.66 18.55 26.91
C MET A 78 8.84 19.76 26.44
N ALA A 79 7.66 20.01 26.97
CA ALA A 79 6.89 21.20 26.58
C ALA A 79 6.12 21.80 27.74
N VAL A 80 6.64 22.89 28.28
CA VAL A 80 5.91 23.87 29.06
C VAL A 80 5.03 24.68 28.08
N ASP A 81 3.94 24.05 27.61
CA ASP A 81 2.84 24.76 26.95
C ASP A 81 1.54 24.01 27.21
N GLU A 82 0.79 24.47 28.23
CA GLU A 82 -0.50 23.91 28.66
C GLU A 82 -1.59 23.90 27.57
N HIS A 83 -1.39 24.55 26.45
CA HIS A 83 -2.36 24.60 25.32
C HIS A 83 -2.20 23.43 24.30
N ALA A 84 -1.08 22.69 24.31
CA ALA A 84 -0.82 21.63 23.35
C ALA A 84 -1.46 20.27 23.75
N GLN A 85 -1.73 20.06 25.05
CA GLN A 85 -2.26 18.78 25.56
C GLN A 85 -3.68 18.46 25.10
N HIS A 86 -4.54 19.46 24.88
CA HIS A 86 -5.90 19.21 24.39
C HIS A 86 -6.00 19.01 22.87
N LEU A 87 -5.01 19.47 22.11
CA LEU A 87 -4.99 19.36 20.64
C LEU A 87 -4.40 18.03 20.15
N GLY A 88 -3.38 17.46 20.83
CA GLY A 88 -2.67 16.27 20.35
C GLY A 88 -3.52 15.00 20.32
N LEU A 89 -4.25 14.70 21.39
CA LEU A 89 -5.10 13.50 21.46
C LEU A 89 -6.33 13.58 20.56
N SER A 90 -6.91 14.76 20.40
CA SER A 90 -8.08 14.95 19.53
C SER A 90 -7.69 14.97 18.03
N GLN A 91 -6.51 15.47 17.69
CA GLN A 91 -5.98 15.43 16.33
C GLN A 91 -5.65 14.00 15.90
N SER A 92 -4.98 13.21 16.72
CA SER A 92 -4.71 11.80 16.44
C SER A 92 -5.99 10.98 16.17
N LYS A 93 -7.06 11.23 16.93
CA LYS A 93 -8.35 10.55 16.74
C LYS A 93 -9.08 11.04 15.48
N LYS A 94 -9.05 12.33 15.19
CA LYS A 94 -9.62 12.93 13.97
C LYS A 94 -8.86 12.50 12.73
N GLU A 95 -7.53 12.43 12.78
CA GLU A 95 -6.69 11.95 11.68
C GLU A 95 -6.96 10.47 11.38
N LYS A 96 -7.04 9.61 12.40
CA LYS A 96 -7.41 8.19 12.21
C LYS A 96 -8.80 8.03 11.60
N LEU A 97 -9.78 8.81 12.06
CA LEU A 97 -11.13 8.79 11.48
C LEU A 97 -11.14 9.29 10.03
N ALA A 98 -10.35 10.31 9.70
CA ALA A 98 -10.22 10.80 8.33
C ALA A 98 -9.52 9.78 7.42
N GLU A 99 -8.48 9.10 7.91
CA GLU A 99 -7.82 8.01 7.19
C GLU A 99 -8.78 6.84 6.93
N LEU A 100 -9.54 6.42 7.94
CA LEU A 100 -10.57 5.37 7.79
C LEU A 100 -11.66 5.79 6.81
N ALA A 101 -12.12 7.03 6.85
CA ALA A 101 -13.11 7.54 5.91
C ALA A 101 -12.57 7.58 4.47
N ALA A 102 -11.31 7.99 4.28
CA ALA A 102 -10.64 7.96 2.98
C ALA A 102 -10.43 6.54 2.45
N MET A 103 -10.07 5.58 3.32
CA MET A 103 -9.97 4.17 2.96
C MET A 103 -11.34 3.60 2.59
N LYS A 104 -12.38 3.89 3.39
CA LYS A 104 -13.76 3.48 3.10
C LYS A 104 -14.22 3.96 1.73
N SER A 105 -13.97 5.23 1.41
CA SER A 105 -14.32 5.78 0.09
C SER A 105 -13.63 5.03 -1.05
N LYS A 106 -12.34 4.69 -0.92
CA LYS A 106 -11.60 3.90 -1.91
C LYS A 106 -12.15 2.48 -2.05
N VAL A 107 -12.42 1.81 -0.93
CA VAL A 107 -13.01 0.46 -0.93
C VAL A 107 -14.37 0.48 -1.61
N VAL A 108 -15.26 1.40 -1.25
CA VAL A 108 -16.60 1.53 -1.84
C VAL A 108 -16.52 1.81 -3.34
N SER A 109 -15.53 2.59 -3.81
CA SER A 109 -15.37 2.89 -5.23
C SER A 109 -14.83 1.72 -6.04
N VAL A 110 -13.98 0.86 -5.46
CA VAL A 110 -13.33 -0.24 -6.19
C VAL A 110 -14.14 -1.54 -6.18
N ILE A 111 -14.99 -1.77 -5.18
CA ILE A 111 -15.82 -2.99 -5.09
C ILE A 111 -16.69 -3.21 -6.34
N PRO A 112 -17.48 -2.24 -6.82
CA PRO A 112 -18.30 -2.46 -8.01
C PRO A 112 -17.46 -2.74 -9.25
N LEU A 113 -16.28 -2.12 -9.37
CA LEU A 113 -15.36 -2.38 -10.48
C LEU A 113 -14.80 -3.81 -10.42
N ALA A 114 -14.43 -4.28 -9.21
CA ALA A 114 -13.96 -5.64 -9.02
C ALA A 114 -15.06 -6.68 -9.29
N ILE A 115 -16.29 -6.44 -8.84
CA ILE A 115 -17.42 -7.33 -9.10
C ILE A 115 -17.67 -7.44 -10.61
N LEU A 116 -17.69 -6.32 -11.31
CA LEU A 116 -17.87 -6.32 -12.77
C LEU A 116 -16.73 -7.06 -13.47
N SER A 117 -15.49 -6.82 -13.06
CA SER A 117 -14.30 -7.50 -13.61
C SER A 117 -14.34 -9.01 -13.39
N ILE A 118 -14.68 -9.45 -12.18
CA ILE A 118 -14.86 -10.88 -11.85
C ILE A 118 -15.98 -11.50 -12.66
N PHE A 119 -17.07 -10.76 -12.87
CA PHE A 119 -18.20 -11.26 -13.68
C PHE A 119 -17.77 -11.47 -15.13
N VAL A 120 -17.07 -10.52 -15.73
CA VAL A 120 -16.59 -10.63 -17.13
C VAL A 120 -15.61 -11.80 -17.25
N MET A 121 -14.61 -11.88 -16.37
CA MET A 121 -13.63 -12.96 -16.34
C MET A 121 -14.30 -14.33 -16.15
N GLY A 122 -15.24 -14.43 -15.21
CA GLY A 122 -15.98 -15.68 -14.96
C GLY A 122 -16.82 -16.11 -16.16
N TRP A 123 -17.44 -15.16 -16.86
CA TRP A 123 -18.20 -15.44 -18.06
C TRP A 123 -17.32 -15.99 -19.19
N GLU A 124 -16.14 -15.41 -19.42
CA GLU A 124 -15.16 -15.90 -20.40
C GLU A 124 -14.72 -17.33 -20.10
N ILE A 125 -14.47 -17.65 -18.82
CA ILE A 125 -14.17 -19.01 -18.36
C ILE A 125 -15.33 -19.97 -18.69
N PHE A 126 -16.59 -19.59 -18.42
CA PHE A 126 -17.76 -20.43 -18.73
C PHE A 126 -17.94 -20.63 -20.24
N VAL A 127 -17.65 -19.63 -21.05
CA VAL A 127 -17.65 -19.75 -22.52
C VAL A 127 -16.56 -20.74 -22.96
N GLN A 128 -15.37 -20.68 -22.38
CA GLN A 128 -14.26 -21.59 -22.71
C GLN A 128 -14.60 -23.06 -22.38
N PHE A 129 -15.35 -23.30 -21.32
CA PHE A 129 -15.85 -24.64 -20.96
C PHE A 129 -17.14 -25.04 -21.72
N HIS A 130 -17.59 -24.26 -22.70
CA HIS A 130 -18.83 -24.48 -23.47
C HIS A 130 -20.12 -24.53 -22.60
N ILE A 131 -20.10 -23.92 -21.41
CA ILE A 131 -21.23 -23.88 -20.49
C ILE A 131 -22.12 -22.67 -20.80
N ALA A 132 -21.55 -21.56 -21.23
CA ALA A 132 -22.24 -20.32 -21.53
C ALA A 132 -22.17 -19.96 -23.03
N ALA A 133 -23.13 -19.15 -23.49
CA ALA A 133 -23.13 -18.62 -24.84
C ALA A 133 -22.03 -17.58 -25.02
N VAL A 134 -21.49 -17.51 -26.24
CA VAL A 134 -20.49 -16.48 -26.60
C VAL A 134 -21.11 -15.09 -26.45
N ILE A 135 -20.38 -14.17 -25.84
CA ILE A 135 -20.83 -12.79 -25.67
C ILE A 135 -20.97 -12.14 -27.07
N PRO A 136 -22.07 -11.44 -27.34
CA PRO A 136 -22.21 -10.69 -28.59
C PRO A 136 -21.05 -9.72 -28.78
N TYR A 137 -20.59 -9.57 -30.05
CA TYR A 137 -19.42 -8.74 -30.39
C TYR A 137 -19.46 -7.33 -29.81
N VAL A 138 -20.63 -6.70 -29.82
CA VAL A 138 -20.82 -5.33 -29.25
C VAL A 138 -20.43 -5.24 -27.76
N TRP A 139 -20.78 -6.26 -26.96
CA TRP A 139 -20.43 -6.30 -25.55
C TRP A 139 -18.95 -6.66 -25.33
N LYS A 140 -18.39 -7.54 -26.16
CA LYS A 140 -16.96 -7.86 -26.12
C LYS A 140 -16.13 -6.59 -26.36
N GLU A 141 -16.47 -5.83 -27.40
CA GLU A 141 -15.83 -4.56 -27.75
C GLU A 141 -15.98 -3.51 -26.64
N PHE A 142 -17.17 -3.39 -26.06
CA PHE A 142 -17.42 -2.48 -24.95
C PHE A 142 -16.53 -2.80 -23.74
N PHE A 143 -16.44 -4.07 -23.34
CA PHE A 143 -15.58 -4.46 -22.22
C PHE A 143 -14.10 -4.33 -22.54
N HIS A 144 -13.68 -4.56 -23.76
CA HIS A 144 -12.31 -4.37 -24.21
C HIS A 144 -11.83 -2.92 -24.00
N HIS A 145 -12.70 -1.94 -24.21
CA HIS A 145 -12.37 -0.54 -23.96
C HIS A 145 -12.62 -0.08 -22.52
N LEU A 146 -13.54 -0.71 -21.80
CA LEU A 146 -13.87 -0.35 -20.43
C LEU A 146 -12.82 -0.84 -19.44
N LEU A 147 -12.31 -2.07 -19.58
CA LEU A 147 -11.34 -2.66 -18.66
C LEU A 147 -10.06 -1.85 -18.49
N PRO A 148 -9.40 -1.31 -19.54
CA PRO A 148 -8.24 -0.43 -19.39
C PRO A 148 -8.53 0.81 -18.55
N LEU A 149 -9.69 1.44 -18.73
CA LEU A 149 -10.08 2.62 -17.95
C LEU A 149 -10.27 2.29 -16.47
N MET A 150 -10.97 1.18 -16.18
CA MET A 150 -11.18 0.69 -14.82
C MET A 150 -9.86 0.31 -14.15
N ALA A 151 -8.97 -0.37 -14.85
CA ALA A 151 -7.65 -0.75 -14.35
C ALA A 151 -6.77 0.48 -14.08
N THR A 152 -6.79 1.47 -14.96
CA THR A 152 -6.09 2.75 -14.78
C THR A 152 -6.56 3.46 -13.53
N TYR A 153 -7.88 3.63 -13.35
CA TYR A 153 -8.45 4.21 -12.14
C TYR A 153 -8.02 3.42 -10.89
N THR A 154 -8.18 2.11 -10.94
CA THR A 154 -7.86 1.24 -9.80
C THR A 154 -6.38 1.32 -9.43
N LEU A 155 -5.46 1.28 -10.40
CA LEU A 155 -4.03 1.31 -10.16
C LEU A 155 -3.55 2.66 -9.62
N PHE A 156 -3.96 3.78 -10.23
CA PHE A 156 -3.42 5.10 -9.90
C PHE A 156 -4.16 5.79 -8.74
N VAL A 157 -5.45 5.53 -8.54
CA VAL A 157 -6.24 6.16 -7.47
C VAL A 157 -6.26 5.29 -6.22
N VAL A 158 -6.68 4.02 -6.35
CA VAL A 158 -6.80 3.11 -5.22
C VAL A 158 -5.44 2.47 -4.90
N GLY A 159 -4.70 2.05 -5.91
CA GLY A 159 -3.40 1.37 -5.84
C GLY A 159 -2.21 2.29 -5.53
N LYS A 160 -2.41 3.59 -5.37
CA LYS A 160 -1.33 4.55 -5.05
C LYS A 160 -0.39 4.10 -3.91
N PRO A 161 -0.85 3.53 -2.78
CA PRO A 161 0.05 3.05 -1.73
C PRO A 161 1.00 1.95 -2.21
N TYR A 162 0.53 1.06 -3.09
CA TYR A 162 1.33 -0.05 -3.64
C TYR A 162 2.35 0.46 -4.64
N LEU A 163 1.98 1.43 -5.49
CA LEU A 163 2.92 2.11 -6.40
C LEU A 163 4.02 2.85 -5.64
N LEU A 164 3.67 3.51 -4.52
CA LEU A 164 4.65 4.13 -3.64
C LEU A 164 5.56 3.09 -2.96
N GLY A 165 5.02 1.93 -2.59
CA GLY A 165 5.82 0.79 -2.09
C GLY A 165 6.83 0.30 -3.11
N PHE A 166 6.42 0.17 -4.38
CA PHE A 166 7.30 -0.18 -5.50
C PHE A 166 8.39 0.88 -5.73
N TYR A 167 8.02 2.16 -5.79
CA TYR A 167 8.98 3.26 -5.93
C TYR A 167 10.02 3.29 -4.81
N ARG A 168 9.59 3.11 -3.54
CA ARG A 168 10.49 3.04 -2.39
C ARG A 168 11.45 1.85 -2.47
N PHE A 169 10.98 0.71 -2.96
CA PHE A 169 11.84 -0.45 -3.19
C PHE A 169 12.93 -0.14 -4.21
N LEU A 170 12.59 0.45 -5.35
CA LEU A 170 13.58 0.84 -6.37
C LEU A 170 14.62 1.81 -5.81
N ARG A 171 14.22 2.71 -4.92
CA ARG A 171 15.10 3.74 -4.38
C ARG A 171 15.93 3.28 -3.17
N TYR A 172 15.35 2.48 -2.29
CA TYR A 172 15.96 2.13 -0.99
C TYR A 172 16.28 0.64 -0.83
N GLY A 173 15.89 -0.21 -1.77
CA GLY A 173 16.13 -1.66 -1.73
C GLY A 173 15.39 -2.39 -0.60
N LYS A 174 14.32 -1.80 -0.05
CA LYS A 174 13.54 -2.38 1.05
C LYS A 174 12.19 -2.85 0.54
N ALA A 175 12.02 -4.18 0.44
CA ALA A 175 10.78 -4.79 -0.01
C ALA A 175 9.85 -5.11 1.16
N ASN A 176 8.58 -4.77 1.01
CA ASN A 176 7.48 -5.14 1.90
C ASN A 176 6.32 -5.74 1.08
N MET A 177 5.21 -6.08 1.75
CA MET A 177 4.02 -6.62 1.07
C MET A 177 3.49 -5.68 -0.02
N ASP A 178 3.46 -4.37 0.24
CA ASP A 178 3.00 -3.37 -0.73
C ASP A 178 3.89 -3.32 -1.98
N THR A 179 5.19 -3.57 -1.80
CA THR A 179 6.14 -3.66 -2.91
C THR A 179 5.81 -4.81 -3.87
N LEU A 180 5.55 -6.00 -3.34
CA LEU A 180 5.22 -7.17 -4.16
C LEU A 180 3.94 -6.96 -4.95
N ILE A 181 2.92 -6.40 -4.29
CA ILE A 181 1.65 -6.06 -4.93
C ILE A 181 1.87 -4.99 -6.01
N GLY A 182 2.61 -3.95 -5.68
CA GLY A 182 2.93 -2.86 -6.61
C GLY A 182 3.69 -3.33 -7.85
N ILE A 183 4.67 -4.23 -7.69
CA ILE A 183 5.39 -4.82 -8.82
C ILE A 183 4.44 -5.66 -9.68
N GLY A 184 3.73 -6.62 -9.08
CA GLY A 184 2.86 -7.55 -9.80
C GLY A 184 1.76 -6.83 -10.58
N THR A 185 1.06 -5.91 -9.94
CA THR A 185 -0.02 -5.14 -10.59
C THR A 185 0.49 -4.16 -11.64
N SER A 186 1.66 -3.54 -11.42
CA SER A 186 2.28 -2.66 -12.43
C SER A 186 2.72 -3.43 -13.66
N VAL A 187 3.35 -4.59 -13.49
CA VAL A 187 3.76 -5.45 -14.63
C VAL A 187 2.55 -5.94 -15.40
N ALA A 188 1.51 -6.42 -14.72
CA ALA A 188 0.26 -6.87 -15.36
C ALA A 188 -0.40 -5.73 -16.16
N TYR A 189 -0.46 -4.52 -15.57
CA TYR A 189 -1.02 -3.35 -16.23
C TYR A 189 -0.20 -2.91 -17.45
N VAL A 190 1.13 -2.80 -17.30
CA VAL A 190 2.01 -2.35 -18.40
C VAL A 190 2.00 -3.36 -19.53
N TYR A 191 2.04 -4.67 -19.25
CA TYR A 191 1.90 -5.71 -20.26
C TYR A 191 0.59 -5.54 -21.03
N SER A 192 -0.53 -5.46 -20.32
CA SER A 192 -1.85 -5.31 -20.95
C SER A 192 -1.97 -4.02 -21.76
N PHE A 193 -1.40 -2.93 -21.25
CA PHE A 193 -1.39 -1.66 -21.96
C PHE A 193 -0.59 -1.74 -23.28
N ILE A 194 0.59 -2.38 -23.25
CA ILE A 194 1.40 -2.59 -24.46
C ILE A 194 0.66 -3.47 -25.47
N VAL A 195 0.04 -4.56 -25.02
CA VAL A 195 -0.73 -5.46 -25.87
C VAL A 195 -1.90 -4.71 -26.52
N THR A 196 -2.66 -3.94 -25.75
CA THR A 196 -3.79 -3.15 -26.28
C THR A 196 -3.33 -2.01 -27.19
N ALA A 197 -2.23 -1.32 -26.86
CA ALA A 197 -1.75 -0.19 -27.67
C ALA A 197 -1.12 -0.60 -29.01
N PHE A 198 -0.54 -1.80 -29.06
CA PHE A 198 0.15 -2.33 -30.25
C PHE A 198 -0.49 -3.61 -30.79
N GLU A 199 -1.81 -3.75 -30.63
CA GLU A 199 -2.57 -4.94 -30.99
C GLU A 199 -2.28 -5.40 -32.42
N GLU A 200 -2.40 -4.52 -33.40
CA GLU A 200 -2.17 -4.85 -34.83
C GLU A 200 -0.74 -5.35 -35.10
N THR A 201 0.24 -4.81 -34.40
CA THR A 201 1.66 -5.16 -34.57
C THR A 201 2.02 -6.47 -33.87
N LEU A 202 1.39 -6.75 -32.74
CA LEU A 202 1.70 -7.89 -31.87
C LEU A 202 0.90 -9.13 -32.20
N GLN A 203 -0.26 -8.98 -32.85
CA GLN A 203 -1.14 -10.09 -33.26
C GLN A 203 -0.43 -11.27 -33.95
N PRO A 204 0.60 -11.08 -34.83
CA PRO A 204 1.31 -12.19 -35.45
C PRO A 204 2.22 -12.98 -34.47
N PHE A 205 2.61 -12.39 -33.35
CA PHE A 205 3.61 -12.94 -32.43
C PHE A 205 3.03 -13.46 -31.12
N ILE A 206 1.94 -12.86 -30.63
CA ILE A 206 1.33 -13.20 -29.34
C ILE A 206 -0.19 -13.19 -29.46
N ASN A 207 -0.85 -13.91 -28.55
CA ASN A 207 -2.30 -13.84 -28.44
C ASN A 207 -2.72 -12.54 -27.75
N VAL A 208 -3.20 -11.57 -28.53
CA VAL A 208 -3.60 -10.24 -28.06
C VAL A 208 -4.95 -10.23 -27.32
N GLU A 209 -5.73 -11.32 -27.38
CA GLU A 209 -7.01 -11.41 -26.66
C GLU A 209 -6.84 -11.54 -25.14
N HIS A 210 -5.65 -11.96 -24.65
CA HIS A 210 -5.39 -12.13 -23.23
C HIS A 210 -4.70 -10.90 -22.64
N THR A 211 -5.49 -10.06 -21.99
CA THR A 211 -5.01 -8.94 -21.17
C THR A 211 -5.21 -9.25 -19.67
N TYR A 212 -4.43 -8.62 -18.80
CA TYR A 212 -4.46 -8.82 -17.35
C TYR A 212 -4.97 -7.59 -16.59
N TYR A 213 -5.82 -6.78 -17.22
CA TYR A 213 -6.43 -5.63 -16.55
C TYR A 213 -7.34 -6.04 -15.41
N ASP A 214 -8.10 -7.10 -15.58
CA ASP A 214 -8.96 -7.74 -14.58
C ASP A 214 -8.17 -8.19 -13.35
N VAL A 215 -7.02 -8.84 -13.56
CA VAL A 215 -6.11 -9.24 -12.46
C VAL A 215 -5.66 -8.01 -11.66
N THR A 216 -5.27 -6.92 -12.33
CA THR A 216 -4.88 -5.68 -11.66
C THR A 216 -6.00 -5.11 -10.79
N ILE A 217 -7.24 -5.06 -11.31
CA ILE A 217 -8.42 -4.56 -10.60
C ILE A 217 -8.72 -5.44 -9.39
N VAL A 218 -8.81 -6.74 -9.59
CA VAL A 218 -9.21 -7.71 -8.57
C VAL A 218 -8.19 -7.77 -7.44
N VAL A 219 -6.90 -7.86 -7.75
CA VAL A 219 -5.83 -7.94 -6.73
C VAL A 219 -5.81 -6.68 -5.86
N ILE A 220 -5.85 -5.49 -6.48
CA ILE A 220 -5.87 -4.23 -5.71
C ILE A 220 -7.13 -4.14 -4.86
N ALA A 221 -8.30 -4.53 -5.37
CA ALA A 221 -9.56 -4.48 -4.65
C ALA A 221 -9.54 -5.40 -3.42
N PHE A 222 -9.15 -6.67 -3.58
CA PHE A 222 -9.09 -7.63 -2.48
C PHE A 222 -8.11 -7.22 -1.39
N ILE A 223 -6.93 -6.75 -1.76
CA ILE A 223 -5.93 -6.36 -0.77
C ILE A 223 -6.33 -5.06 -0.07
N THR A 224 -6.94 -4.12 -0.80
CA THR A 224 -7.46 -2.89 -0.18
C THR A 224 -8.60 -3.20 0.78
N LEU A 225 -9.48 -4.14 0.43
CA LEU A 225 -10.54 -4.63 1.30
C LEU A 225 -9.99 -5.32 2.55
N GLY A 226 -8.96 -6.16 2.40
CA GLY A 226 -8.31 -6.85 3.52
C GLY A 226 -7.53 -5.93 4.48
N LYS A 227 -7.18 -4.72 4.05
CA LYS A 227 -6.55 -3.69 4.88
C LYS A 227 -7.56 -2.79 5.60
N TYR A 228 -8.81 -2.77 5.16
CA TYR A 228 -9.91 -2.03 5.78
C TYR A 228 -10.48 -2.79 6.98
#